data_870978e2711d33d03b8acca121eae074
#
_entry.id   870978e2711d33d03b8acca121eae074
#
_cell.length_a   1.000
_cell.length_b   1.000
_cell.length_c   1.000
_cell.angle_alpha   90.00
_cell.angle_beta   90.00
_cell.angle_gamma   90.00
#
_symmetry.space_group_name_H-M   'P 1'
#
loop_
_entity.id
_entity.type
_entity.pdbx_description
1 polymer ?
#
loop_
_entity_poly.entity_id
_entity_poly.type
_entity_poly.pdbx_seq_one_letter_code
_entity_poly.pdbx_strand_id
1 'polypeptide(L)'
;TLGKMTLSEIIDVSGMFTDDMLIVLEGETEGMEELIASSSRVQQVFNRVVRIKEYDIKEWVEYGKKYAMDKGYGIDELANLAFYKAIDDFFGANKGIGQKDVENIIDNAISKSGRLGRKVKGIFESKTDGDGLKILQESDFNI
;
A
#
# COMPACT_ATOMS: atom_id res chain seq x y z
N THR A 1 -23.42 19.47 10.13
CA THR A 1 -24.41 19.48 11.22
C THR A 1 -24.95 18.10 11.52
N LEU A 2 -25.41 17.33 10.53
CA LEU A 2 -25.90 15.96 10.75
C LEU A 2 -24.80 15.03 11.26
N GLY A 3 -23.61 15.06 10.66
CA GLY A 3 -22.46 14.24 11.08
C GLY A 3 -21.95 14.53 12.49
N LYS A 4 -22.06 15.77 12.97
CA LYS A 4 -21.69 16.13 14.36
C LYS A 4 -22.68 15.57 15.39
N MET A 5 -23.97 15.51 15.04
CA MET A 5 -24.98 14.88 15.91
C MET A 5 -24.74 13.37 16.00
N THR A 6 -24.51 12.71 14.88
CA THR A 6 -24.26 11.27 14.86
C THR A 6 -23.01 10.89 15.66
N LEU A 7 -21.92 11.67 15.59
CA LEU A 7 -20.71 11.42 16.38
C LEU A 7 -20.98 11.59 17.89
N SER A 8 -21.77 12.59 18.28
CA SER A 8 -22.16 12.77 19.69
C SER A 8 -22.94 11.56 20.22
N GLU A 9 -23.88 11.04 19.42
CA GLU A 9 -24.63 9.83 19.79
C GLU A 9 -23.74 8.60 19.90
N ILE A 10 -22.76 8.42 18.99
CA ILE A 10 -21.78 7.33 19.07
C ILE A 10 -20.96 7.43 20.35
N ILE A 11 -20.52 8.64 20.72
CA ILE A 11 -19.78 8.89 21.95
C ILE A 11 -20.62 8.57 23.19
N ASP A 12 -21.91 8.92 23.18
CA ASP A 12 -22.83 8.64 24.29
C ASP A 12 -23.04 7.14 24.46
N VAL A 13 -23.23 6.42 23.36
CA VAL A 13 -23.41 4.96 23.37
C VAL A 13 -22.10 4.26 23.76
N SER A 14 -20.94 4.72 23.27
CA SER A 14 -19.65 4.11 23.61
C SER A 14 -19.33 4.13 25.10
N GLY A 15 -19.79 5.17 25.81
CA GLY A 15 -19.64 5.26 27.26
C GLY A 15 -20.43 4.21 28.04
N MET A 16 -21.41 3.56 27.41
CA MET A 16 -22.21 2.48 28.02
C MET A 16 -21.60 1.07 27.80
N PHE A 17 -20.67 0.93 26.84
CA PHE A 17 -20.10 -0.36 26.42
C PHE A 17 -18.56 -0.34 26.40
N THR A 18 -17.94 0.26 27.41
CA THR A 18 -16.50 0.52 27.47
C THR A 18 -15.63 -0.73 27.41
N ASP A 19 -16.13 -1.87 27.83
CA ASP A 19 -15.34 -3.11 27.96
C ASP A 19 -15.50 -4.04 26.75
N ASP A 20 -16.55 -3.85 25.93
CA ASP A 20 -16.93 -4.78 24.87
C ASP A 20 -16.81 -4.17 23.46
N MET A 21 -16.44 -2.89 23.34
CA MET A 21 -16.46 -2.18 22.07
C MET A 21 -15.16 -1.41 21.81
N LEU A 22 -14.55 -1.63 20.66
CA LEU A 22 -13.49 -0.78 20.09
C LEU A 22 -14.07 0.08 18.99
N ILE A 23 -13.97 1.40 19.14
CA ILE A 23 -14.36 2.36 18.09
C ILE A 23 -13.09 2.96 17.51
N VAL A 24 -12.96 2.88 16.19
CA VAL A 24 -11.87 3.49 15.43
C VAL A 24 -12.47 4.53 14.49
N LEU A 25 -11.98 5.77 14.56
CA LEU A 25 -12.27 6.82 13.59
C LEU A 25 -11.08 6.92 12.63
N GLU A 26 -11.37 6.92 11.35
CA GLU A 26 -10.39 7.05 10.27
C GLU A 26 -10.75 8.22 9.39
N GLY A 27 -9.76 8.97 8.92
CA GLY A 27 -9.96 10.08 8.00
C GLY A 27 -8.66 10.80 7.67
N GLU A 28 -8.75 11.78 6.78
CA GLU A 28 -7.66 12.67 6.41
C GLU A 28 -7.13 13.43 7.62
N THR A 29 -5.81 13.66 7.65
CA THR A 29 -5.11 14.25 8.80
C THR A 29 -5.72 15.57 9.24
N GLU A 30 -5.95 16.51 8.30
CA GLU A 30 -6.52 17.83 8.59
C GLU A 30 -7.94 17.73 9.16
N GLY A 31 -8.80 16.92 8.53
CA GLY A 31 -10.18 16.71 8.99
C GLY A 31 -10.25 16.05 10.36
N MET A 32 -9.33 15.10 10.66
CA MET A 32 -9.25 14.45 11.96
C MET A 32 -8.73 15.40 13.04
N GLU A 33 -7.75 16.25 12.73
CA GLU A 33 -7.25 17.27 13.64
C GLU A 33 -8.33 18.31 13.98
N GLU A 34 -9.08 18.79 12.98
CA GLU A 34 -10.23 19.67 13.20
C GLU A 34 -11.31 19.01 14.05
N LEU A 35 -11.63 17.73 13.79
CA LEU A 35 -12.62 16.98 14.55
C LEU A 35 -12.21 16.86 16.01
N ILE A 36 -10.98 16.46 16.28
CA ILE A 36 -10.42 16.34 17.63
C ILE A 36 -10.42 17.71 18.33
N ALA A 37 -9.99 18.79 17.64
CA ALA A 37 -9.98 20.14 18.19
C ALA A 37 -11.37 20.70 18.46
N SER A 38 -12.40 20.23 17.76
CA SER A 38 -13.78 20.77 17.84
C SER A 38 -14.50 20.45 19.14
N SER A 39 -14.05 19.46 19.91
CA SER A 39 -14.75 18.99 21.10
C SER A 39 -13.82 18.31 22.11
N SER A 40 -13.80 18.85 23.33
CA SER A 40 -13.09 18.22 24.46
C SER A 40 -13.61 16.80 24.77
N ARG A 41 -14.86 16.53 24.47
CA ARG A 41 -15.47 15.22 24.67
C ARG A 41 -14.93 14.18 23.66
N VAL A 42 -14.71 14.59 22.40
CA VAL A 42 -14.04 13.75 21.38
C VAL A 42 -12.63 13.42 21.85
N GLN A 43 -11.87 14.41 22.35
CA GLN A 43 -10.52 14.21 22.86
C GLN A 43 -10.45 13.23 24.04
N GLN A 44 -11.45 13.25 24.92
CA GLN A 44 -11.50 12.35 26.08
C GLN A 44 -11.78 10.90 25.66
N VAL A 45 -12.69 10.69 24.71
CA VAL A 45 -13.08 9.35 24.26
C VAL A 45 -12.03 8.78 23.28
N PHE A 46 -11.56 9.59 22.33
CA PHE A 46 -10.53 9.19 21.35
C PHE A 46 -9.15 9.71 21.78
N ASN A 47 -8.67 9.19 22.89
CA ASN A 47 -7.41 9.62 23.49
C ASN A 47 -6.15 9.01 22.85
N ARG A 48 -6.31 8.04 21.95
CA ARG A 48 -5.23 7.38 21.23
C ARG A 48 -5.28 7.76 19.75
N VAL A 49 -4.28 8.53 19.31
CA VAL A 49 -4.13 8.93 17.90
C VAL A 49 -2.99 8.14 17.29
N VAL A 50 -3.27 7.48 16.17
CA VAL A 50 -2.27 6.82 15.34
C VAL A 50 -2.17 7.60 14.03
N ARG A 51 -1.01 8.17 13.75
CA ARG A 51 -0.73 8.82 12.46
C ARG A 51 -0.07 7.81 11.55
N ILE A 52 -0.71 7.54 10.40
CA ILE A 52 -0.14 6.71 9.35
C ILE A 52 0.61 7.65 8.41
N LYS A 53 1.93 7.45 8.31
CA LYS A 53 2.76 8.22 7.38
C LYS A 53 2.43 7.80 5.95
N GLU A 54 2.26 8.77 5.06
CA GLU A 54 2.24 8.50 3.63
C GLU A 54 3.63 8.07 3.17
N TYR A 55 3.69 7.01 2.39
CA TYR A 55 4.94 6.55 1.80
C TYR A 55 5.31 7.42 0.61
N ASP A 56 6.58 7.78 0.51
CA ASP A 56 7.13 8.35 -0.72
C ASP A 56 7.35 7.25 -1.79
N ILE A 57 7.65 7.66 -3.02
CA ILE A 57 7.84 6.71 -4.14
C ILE A 57 8.95 5.71 -3.84
N LYS A 58 10.03 6.12 -3.14
CA LYS A 58 11.12 5.21 -2.79
C LYS A 58 10.69 4.17 -1.77
N GLU A 59 9.91 4.58 -0.78
CA GLU A 59 9.35 3.67 0.23
C GLU A 59 8.40 2.66 -0.42
N TRP A 60 7.60 3.08 -1.41
CA TRP A 60 6.76 2.17 -2.19
C TRP A 60 7.56 1.20 -3.04
N VAL A 61 8.67 1.63 -3.63
CA VAL A 61 9.59 0.76 -4.36
C VAL A 61 10.20 -0.30 -3.43
N GLU A 62 10.67 0.10 -2.25
CA GLU A 62 11.22 -0.85 -1.27
C GLU A 62 10.15 -1.83 -0.76
N TYR A 63 8.92 -1.35 -0.53
CA TYR A 63 7.80 -2.21 -0.21
C TYR A 63 7.55 -3.26 -1.31
N GLY A 64 7.47 -2.84 -2.57
CA GLY A 64 7.23 -3.75 -3.69
C GLY A 64 8.36 -4.77 -3.90
N LYS A 65 9.63 -4.38 -3.68
CA LYS A 65 10.75 -5.33 -3.69
C LYS A 65 10.57 -6.43 -2.65
N LYS A 66 10.23 -6.03 -1.43
CA LYS A 66 9.97 -6.99 -0.35
C LYS A 66 8.81 -7.93 -0.70
N TYR A 67 7.73 -7.39 -1.23
CA TYR A 67 6.58 -8.17 -1.67
C TYR A 67 6.95 -9.17 -2.79
N ALA A 68 7.77 -8.76 -3.76
CA ALA A 68 8.30 -9.64 -4.80
C ALA A 68 9.16 -10.77 -4.20
N MET A 69 10.06 -10.44 -3.25
CA MET A 69 10.90 -11.42 -2.56
C MET A 69 10.05 -12.45 -1.79
N ASP A 70 9.03 -12.03 -1.08
CA ASP A 70 8.11 -12.92 -0.35
C ASP A 70 7.39 -13.90 -1.30
N LYS A 71 7.26 -13.54 -2.58
CA LYS A 71 6.73 -14.40 -3.65
C LYS A 71 7.80 -15.22 -4.40
N GLY A 72 9.07 -15.13 -3.99
CA GLY A 72 10.17 -15.85 -4.60
C GLY A 72 10.75 -15.18 -5.85
N TYR A 73 10.58 -13.87 -6.00
CA TYR A 73 11.09 -13.09 -7.12
C TYR A 73 12.05 -11.99 -6.66
N GLY A 74 13.20 -11.88 -7.35
CA GLY A 74 14.10 -10.73 -7.26
C GLY A 74 13.82 -9.72 -8.37
N ILE A 75 14.31 -8.50 -8.21
CA ILE A 75 14.21 -7.42 -9.20
C ILE A 75 15.65 -6.95 -9.50
N ASP A 76 16.12 -7.05 -10.76
CA ASP A 76 17.42 -6.56 -11.14
C ASP A 76 17.46 -5.02 -11.25
N GLU A 77 18.66 -4.45 -11.50
CA GLU A 77 18.83 -2.99 -11.53
C GLU A 77 17.99 -2.31 -12.61
N LEU A 78 17.91 -2.89 -13.82
CA LEU A 78 17.13 -2.33 -14.92
C LEU A 78 15.63 -2.46 -14.65
N ALA A 79 15.21 -3.61 -14.15
CA ALA A 79 13.83 -3.84 -13.73
C ALA A 79 13.43 -2.91 -12.57
N ASN A 80 14.35 -2.60 -11.66
CA ASN A 80 14.11 -1.65 -10.59
C ASN A 80 13.83 -0.24 -11.10
N LEU A 81 14.53 0.22 -12.15
CA LEU A 81 14.26 1.51 -12.79
C LEU A 81 12.88 1.51 -13.47
N ALA A 82 12.54 0.43 -14.17
CA ALA A 82 11.23 0.28 -14.80
C ALA A 82 10.10 0.23 -13.76
N PHE A 83 10.32 -0.46 -12.66
CA PHE A 83 9.38 -0.53 -11.54
C PHE A 83 9.19 0.84 -10.87
N TYR A 84 10.28 1.57 -10.60
CA TYR A 84 10.21 2.93 -10.08
C TYR A 84 9.36 3.81 -11.00
N LYS A 85 9.63 3.75 -12.32
CA LYS A 85 8.86 4.50 -13.30
C LYS A 85 7.38 4.12 -13.31
N ALA A 86 7.06 2.84 -13.23
CA ALA A 86 5.67 2.38 -13.20
C ALA A 86 4.91 2.92 -11.96
N ILE A 87 5.58 2.99 -10.80
CA ILE A 87 5.01 3.59 -9.58
C ILE A 87 4.81 5.10 -9.77
N ASP A 88 5.81 5.81 -10.31
CA ASP A 88 5.77 7.26 -10.53
C ASP A 88 4.66 7.65 -11.52
N ASP A 89 4.57 6.94 -12.64
CA ASP A 89 3.52 7.12 -13.65
C ASP A 89 2.12 6.86 -13.06
N PHE A 90 1.98 5.80 -12.25
CA PHE A 90 0.71 5.48 -11.58
C PHE A 90 0.32 6.56 -10.57
N PHE A 91 1.26 7.00 -9.75
CA PHE A 91 1.06 8.07 -8.77
C PHE A 91 0.62 9.37 -9.44
N GLY A 92 1.29 9.76 -10.53
CA GLY A 92 0.96 10.96 -11.30
C GLY A 92 -0.44 10.90 -11.93
N ALA A 93 -0.82 9.73 -12.47
CA ALA A 93 -2.13 9.55 -13.10
C ALA A 93 -3.29 9.53 -12.11
N ASN A 94 -3.10 8.97 -10.91
CA ASN A 94 -4.15 8.73 -9.93
C ASN A 94 -4.09 9.68 -8.72
N LYS A 95 -3.13 10.61 -8.69
CA LYS A 95 -2.87 11.52 -7.56
C LYS A 95 -2.62 10.81 -6.23
N GLY A 96 -2.08 9.60 -6.30
CA GLY A 96 -1.76 8.78 -5.16
C GLY A 96 -1.52 7.33 -5.55
N ILE A 97 -0.95 6.56 -4.64
CA ILE A 97 -0.73 5.13 -4.77
C ILE A 97 -0.88 4.47 -3.40
N GLY A 98 -1.49 3.29 -3.38
CA GLY A 98 -1.66 2.51 -2.17
C GLY A 98 -0.96 1.15 -2.26
N GLN A 99 -0.94 0.45 -1.13
CA GLN A 99 -0.33 -0.87 -1.01
C GLN A 99 -0.79 -1.83 -2.12
N LYS A 100 -2.11 -1.90 -2.34
CA LYS A 100 -2.71 -2.81 -3.32
C LYS A 100 -2.33 -2.48 -4.76
N ASP A 101 -2.08 -1.23 -5.06
CA ASP A 101 -1.65 -0.81 -6.39
C ASP A 101 -0.23 -1.29 -6.68
N VAL A 102 0.67 -1.16 -5.70
CA VAL A 102 2.05 -1.67 -5.78
C VAL A 102 2.06 -3.19 -5.91
N GLU A 103 1.26 -3.89 -5.11
CA GLU A 103 1.08 -5.34 -5.20
C GLU A 103 0.60 -5.76 -6.59
N ASN A 104 -0.39 -5.05 -7.17
CA ASN A 104 -0.90 -5.32 -8.51
C ASN A 104 0.17 -5.11 -9.60
N ILE A 105 1.00 -4.08 -9.48
CA ILE A 105 2.11 -3.84 -10.42
C ILE A 105 3.07 -5.04 -10.41
N ILE A 106 3.46 -5.52 -9.22
CA ILE A 106 4.35 -6.68 -9.07
C ILE A 106 3.66 -7.96 -9.59
N ASP A 107 2.40 -8.22 -9.24
CA ASP A 107 1.68 -9.42 -9.68
C ASP A 107 1.52 -9.46 -11.21
N ASN A 108 1.32 -8.31 -11.83
CA ASN A 108 1.29 -8.19 -13.28
C ASN A 108 2.66 -8.53 -13.90
N ALA A 109 3.77 -8.03 -13.32
CA ALA A 109 5.12 -8.34 -13.76
C ALA A 109 5.42 -9.84 -13.64
N ILE A 110 5.09 -10.45 -12.51
CA ILE A 110 5.22 -11.90 -12.28
C ILE A 110 4.42 -12.70 -13.32
N SER A 111 3.19 -12.26 -13.60
CA SER A 111 2.33 -12.93 -14.60
C SER A 111 2.90 -12.85 -16.01
N LYS A 112 3.51 -11.71 -16.39
CA LYS A 112 4.17 -11.53 -17.69
C LYS A 112 5.43 -12.39 -17.80
N SER A 113 6.28 -12.36 -16.79
CA SER A 113 7.49 -13.22 -16.70
C SER A 113 7.13 -14.71 -16.90
N GLY A 114 6.06 -15.19 -16.28
CA GLY A 114 5.57 -16.54 -16.45
C GLY A 114 5.07 -16.86 -17.87
N ARG A 115 4.47 -15.90 -18.58
CA ARG A 115 3.97 -16.08 -19.96
C ARG A 115 5.09 -16.07 -21.00
N LEU A 116 6.11 -15.22 -20.81
CA LEU A 116 7.27 -15.19 -21.68
C LEU A 116 8.07 -16.49 -21.58
N GLY A 117 8.26 -17.03 -20.38
CA GLY A 117 8.92 -18.32 -20.17
C GLY A 117 8.22 -19.52 -20.82
N ARG A 118 6.90 -19.46 -21.06
CA ARG A 118 6.17 -20.52 -21.77
C ARG A 118 6.32 -20.45 -23.30
N LYS A 119 6.53 -19.29 -23.89
CA LYS A 119 6.68 -19.13 -25.34
C LYS A 119 8.04 -19.50 -25.87
N VAL A 120 9.06 -19.48 -25.03
CA VAL A 120 10.47 -19.75 -25.38
C VAL A 120 10.92 -21.05 -24.70
N LYS A 121 10.22 -22.15 -24.97
CA LYS A 121 10.63 -23.49 -24.56
C LYS A 121 11.90 -23.86 -25.35
N GLY A 122 13.08 -23.51 -24.83
CA GLY A 122 14.36 -23.98 -25.39
C GLY A 122 15.59 -23.11 -25.21
N ILE A 123 15.51 -21.82 -24.84
CA ILE A 123 16.70 -20.95 -24.87
C ILE A 123 16.86 -20.01 -23.64
N PHE A 124 15.86 -19.86 -22.78
CA PHE A 124 16.01 -19.02 -21.59
C PHE A 124 15.72 -19.81 -20.32
N GLU A 125 16.78 -20.21 -19.64
CA GLU A 125 16.73 -20.44 -18.19
C GLU A 125 16.29 -19.14 -17.54
N SER A 126 15.23 -19.19 -16.72
CA SER A 126 14.88 -18.05 -15.86
C SER A 126 16.13 -17.70 -15.06
N LYS A 127 16.66 -16.49 -15.22
CA LYS A 127 17.78 -16.04 -14.40
C LYS A 127 17.34 -16.14 -12.95
N THR A 128 18.02 -16.97 -12.20
CA THR A 128 17.93 -17.00 -10.74
C THR A 128 19.15 -16.27 -10.19
N ASP A 129 18.96 -15.53 -9.10
CA ASP A 129 20.08 -15.00 -8.34
C ASP A 129 20.77 -16.11 -7.52
N GLY A 130 21.82 -15.73 -6.78
CA GLY A 130 22.56 -16.65 -5.92
C GLY A 130 21.72 -17.29 -4.81
N ASP A 131 20.55 -16.71 -4.50
CA ASP A 131 19.60 -17.18 -3.48
C ASP A 131 18.46 -18.03 -4.07
N GLY A 132 18.47 -18.29 -5.38
CA GLY A 132 17.47 -19.10 -6.08
C GLY A 132 16.15 -18.37 -6.41
N LEU A 133 16.11 -17.04 -6.25
CA LEU A 133 14.96 -16.23 -6.63
C LEU A 133 14.89 -16.05 -8.15
N LYS A 134 13.70 -16.13 -8.72
CA LYS A 134 13.47 -15.80 -10.12
C LYS A 134 13.58 -14.29 -10.31
N ILE A 135 14.35 -13.84 -11.30
CA ILE A 135 14.57 -12.41 -11.54
C ILE A 135 13.55 -11.85 -12.51
N LEU A 136 12.80 -10.83 -12.06
CA LEU A 136 11.97 -10.00 -12.91
C LEU A 136 12.85 -9.06 -13.72
N GLN A 137 12.51 -8.86 -14.99
CA GLN A 137 13.25 -8.05 -15.94
C GLN A 137 12.52 -6.75 -16.28
N GLU A 138 13.21 -5.79 -16.85
CA GLU A 138 12.64 -4.51 -17.29
C GLU A 138 11.36 -4.69 -18.14
N SER A 139 11.39 -5.65 -19.09
CA SER A 139 10.26 -5.95 -19.96
C SER A 139 8.98 -6.42 -19.23
N ASP A 140 9.11 -6.92 -18.01
CA ASP A 140 7.97 -7.39 -17.21
C ASP A 140 7.16 -6.21 -16.63
N PHE A 141 7.79 -5.03 -16.48
CA PHE A 141 7.16 -3.80 -15.97
C PHE A 141 6.65 -2.86 -17.09
N ASN A 142 6.98 -3.10 -18.34
CA ASN A 142 6.47 -2.29 -19.44
C ASN A 142 4.96 -2.50 -19.61
N ILE A 143 4.19 -1.46 -19.34
CA ILE A 143 2.72 -1.39 -19.47
C ILE A 143 2.36 -1.09 -20.92
#